data_1d17978ad4afd79029ad0dea7d45e3e2
#
_entry.id   1d17978ad4afd79029ad0dea7d45e3e2
#
_cell.length_a   1.000
_cell.length_b   1.000
_cell.length_c   1.000
_cell.angle_alpha   90.00
_cell.angle_beta   90.00
_cell.angle_gamma   90.00
#
_symmetry.space_group_name_H-M   'P 1'
#
loop_
_entity.id
_entity.type
_entity.pdbx_description
1 polymer ?
#
loop_
_entity_poly.entity_id
_entity_poly.type
_entity_poly.pdbx_seq_one_letter_code
_entity_poly.pdbx_strand_id
1 'polypeptide(L)'
;MDAIQFLKQEHKKAKAGLMKVLKASPDTRGDLWNELQPELEAHEQIEDACLYGPLARGVGKADAKLAAWRAKHQKEVERVEGLVRQLESLDPAAAAWVAKVRAIGASLEKHIREEEQDIFPRIAKVWDRKQLAEAGAEMKEMKAEKLHA
;
A
#
# COMPACT_ATOMS: atom_id res chain seq x y z
N MET A 1 -15.79 -5.44 -8.81
CA MET A 1 -15.26 -4.72 -7.64
C MET A 1 -14.56 -3.45 -8.11
N ASP A 2 -14.92 -2.30 -7.54
CA ASP A 2 -14.29 -1.05 -7.92
C ASP A 2 -12.92 -0.86 -7.23
N ALA A 3 -12.22 0.22 -7.60
CA ALA A 3 -10.88 0.50 -7.08
C ALA A 3 -10.85 0.61 -5.55
N ILE A 4 -11.82 1.28 -4.96
CA ILE A 4 -11.87 1.49 -3.50
C ILE A 4 -12.10 0.16 -2.77
N GLN A 5 -13.03 -0.66 -3.26
CA GLN A 5 -13.31 -1.99 -2.70
C GLN A 5 -12.07 -2.90 -2.81
N PHE A 6 -11.41 -2.88 -3.96
CA PHE A 6 -10.18 -3.63 -4.19
C PHE A 6 -9.10 -3.24 -3.17
N LEU A 7 -8.84 -1.94 -3.04
CA LEU A 7 -7.80 -1.44 -2.13
C LEU A 7 -8.13 -1.74 -0.66
N LYS A 8 -9.39 -1.63 -0.25
CA LYS A 8 -9.79 -1.99 1.11
C LYS A 8 -9.54 -3.46 1.42
N GLN A 9 -9.77 -4.35 0.47
CA GLN A 9 -9.44 -5.77 0.63
C GLN A 9 -7.93 -5.98 0.72
N GLU A 10 -7.16 -5.29 -0.12
CA GLU A 10 -5.70 -5.34 -0.06
C GLU A 10 -5.18 -4.85 1.30
N HIS A 11 -5.78 -3.80 1.86
CA HIS A 11 -5.45 -3.30 3.19
C HIS A 11 -5.66 -4.35 4.28
N LYS A 12 -6.76 -5.09 4.23
CA LYS A 12 -7.03 -6.18 5.18
C LYS A 12 -5.97 -7.27 5.10
N LYS A 13 -5.60 -7.66 3.88
CA LYS A 13 -4.56 -8.67 3.66
C LYS A 13 -3.20 -8.21 4.17
N ALA A 14 -2.85 -6.95 3.90
CA ALA A 14 -1.58 -6.37 4.36
C ALA A 14 -1.48 -6.35 5.88
N LYS A 15 -2.53 -5.91 6.56
CA LYS A 15 -2.61 -5.90 8.03
C LYS A 15 -2.47 -7.31 8.61
N ALA A 16 -3.19 -8.27 8.03
CA ALA A 16 -3.13 -9.67 8.46
C ALA A 16 -1.74 -10.26 8.25
N GLY A 17 -1.10 -9.94 7.12
CA GLY A 17 0.25 -10.40 6.80
C GLY A 17 1.29 -9.86 7.77
N LEU A 18 1.22 -8.57 8.10
CA LEU A 18 2.11 -7.95 9.10
C LEU A 18 1.93 -8.58 10.49
N MET A 19 0.68 -8.84 10.88
CA MET A 19 0.40 -9.48 12.15
C MET A 19 0.99 -10.88 12.22
N LYS A 20 0.90 -11.66 11.15
CA LYS A 20 1.54 -12.98 11.06
C LYS A 20 3.05 -12.89 11.25
N VAL A 21 3.70 -11.95 10.57
CA VAL A 21 5.15 -11.73 10.70
C VAL A 21 5.52 -11.44 12.16
N LEU A 22 4.81 -10.52 12.79
CA LEU A 22 5.12 -10.09 14.16
C LEU A 22 4.82 -11.15 15.22
N LYS A 23 3.87 -12.04 14.96
CA LYS A 23 3.51 -13.14 15.88
C LYS A 23 4.30 -14.42 15.67
N ALA A 24 4.99 -14.53 14.54
CA ALA A 24 5.73 -15.73 14.20
C ALA A 24 7.01 -15.88 15.04
N SER A 25 7.51 -17.12 15.12
CA SER A 25 8.78 -17.40 15.78
C SER A 25 9.95 -16.76 15.03
N PRO A 26 11.09 -16.52 15.71
CA PRO A 26 12.29 -15.99 15.05
C PRO A 26 12.73 -16.79 13.81
N ASP A 27 12.47 -18.11 13.80
CA ASP A 27 12.89 -18.99 12.70
C ASP A 27 12.01 -18.86 11.45
N THR A 28 10.77 -18.36 11.57
CA THR A 28 9.80 -18.33 10.47
C THR A 28 9.45 -16.93 10.00
N ARG A 29 9.61 -15.90 10.84
CA ARG A 29 9.13 -14.54 10.52
C ARG A 29 9.85 -13.90 9.34
N GLY A 30 11.11 -14.24 9.11
CA GLY A 30 11.86 -13.75 7.96
C GLY A 30 11.28 -14.23 6.63
N ASP A 31 10.90 -15.50 6.56
CA ASP A 31 10.27 -16.09 5.38
C ASP A 31 8.90 -15.48 5.13
N LEU A 32 8.10 -15.28 6.19
CA LEU A 32 6.79 -14.63 6.09
C LEU A 32 6.92 -13.19 5.59
N TRP A 33 7.92 -12.46 6.06
CA TRP A 33 8.22 -11.11 5.58
C TRP A 33 8.60 -11.11 4.09
N ASN A 34 9.43 -12.07 3.67
CA ASN A 34 9.84 -12.18 2.27
C ASN A 34 8.66 -12.50 1.34
N GLU A 35 7.63 -13.16 1.83
CA GLU A 35 6.39 -13.39 1.07
C GLU A 35 5.52 -12.12 1.02
N LEU A 36 5.46 -11.36 2.11
CA LEU A 36 4.62 -10.18 2.24
C LEU A 36 5.17 -8.96 1.48
N GLN A 37 6.47 -8.75 1.54
CA GLN A 37 7.10 -7.53 1.03
C GLN A 37 6.79 -7.25 -0.44
N PRO A 38 6.85 -8.24 -1.37
CA PRO A 38 6.48 -7.99 -2.77
C PRO A 38 5.02 -7.57 -2.93
N GLU A 39 4.11 -8.06 -2.09
CA GLU A 39 2.71 -7.67 -2.12
C GLU A 39 2.52 -6.21 -1.69
N LEU A 40 3.25 -5.77 -0.66
CA LEU A 40 3.22 -4.36 -0.22
C LEU A 40 3.76 -3.43 -1.31
N GLU A 41 4.85 -3.82 -1.94
CA GLU A 41 5.45 -3.06 -3.04
C GLU A 41 4.51 -2.97 -4.24
N ALA A 42 3.90 -4.09 -4.64
CA ALA A 42 2.93 -4.13 -5.73
C ALA A 42 1.72 -3.24 -5.44
N HIS A 43 1.21 -3.25 -4.21
CA HIS A 43 0.10 -2.40 -3.78
C HIS A 43 0.40 -0.92 -4.02
N GLU A 44 1.57 -0.45 -3.61
CA GLU A 44 1.97 0.95 -3.78
C GLU A 44 2.09 1.35 -5.26
N GLN A 45 2.67 0.47 -6.07
CA GLN A 45 2.80 0.71 -7.50
C GLN A 45 1.45 0.74 -8.20
N ILE A 46 0.54 -0.14 -7.82
CA ILE A 46 -0.83 -0.22 -8.36
C ILE A 46 -1.63 1.03 -8.00
N GLU A 47 -1.56 1.48 -6.76
CA GLU A 47 -2.23 2.71 -6.33
C GLU A 47 -1.77 3.92 -7.16
N ASP A 48 -0.47 4.09 -7.33
CA ASP A 48 0.03 5.22 -8.09
C ASP A 48 -0.35 5.13 -9.57
N ALA A 49 -0.18 3.96 -10.19
CA ALA A 49 -0.44 3.78 -11.61
C ALA A 49 -1.93 3.89 -11.99
N CYS A 50 -2.82 3.30 -11.17
CA CYS A 50 -4.23 3.19 -11.50
C CYS A 50 -5.12 4.24 -10.85
N LEU A 51 -4.66 4.88 -9.79
CA LEU A 51 -5.47 5.80 -9.00
C LEU A 51 -4.86 7.20 -8.92
N TYR A 52 -3.75 7.36 -8.20
CA TYR A 52 -3.20 8.68 -7.89
C TYR A 52 -2.55 9.36 -9.08
N GLY A 53 -1.90 8.62 -9.97
CA GLY A 53 -1.37 9.15 -11.21
C GLY A 53 -2.45 9.73 -12.11
N PRO A 54 -3.49 8.94 -12.47
CA PRO A 54 -4.62 9.45 -13.25
C PRO A 54 -5.36 10.63 -12.60
N LEU A 55 -5.58 10.57 -11.28
CA LEU A 55 -6.20 11.68 -10.55
C LEU A 55 -5.39 12.97 -10.63
N ALA A 56 -4.08 12.89 -10.51
CA ALA A 56 -3.19 14.04 -10.60
C ALA A 56 -3.21 14.69 -11.99
N ARG A 57 -3.43 13.91 -13.03
CA ARG A 57 -3.48 14.40 -14.41
C ARG A 57 -4.87 14.88 -14.86
N GLY A 58 -5.92 14.50 -14.13
CA GLY A 58 -7.30 14.73 -14.52
C GLY A 58 -8.11 15.52 -13.49
N VAL A 59 -9.32 15.02 -13.20
CA VAL A 59 -10.28 15.68 -12.31
C VAL A 59 -9.78 15.86 -10.88
N GLY A 60 -8.82 15.06 -10.43
CA GLY A 60 -8.21 15.22 -9.12
C GLY A 60 -7.56 16.57 -8.88
N LYS A 61 -7.22 17.31 -9.95
CA LYS A 61 -6.70 18.67 -9.85
C LYS A 61 -7.70 19.66 -9.27
N ALA A 62 -9.00 19.36 -9.36
CA ALA A 62 -10.04 20.18 -8.80
C ALA A 62 -10.12 20.10 -7.27
N ASP A 63 -9.52 19.08 -6.67
CA ASP A 63 -9.44 18.89 -5.24
C ASP A 63 -7.99 19.06 -4.79
N ALA A 64 -7.72 20.16 -4.09
CA ALA A 64 -6.36 20.51 -3.65
C ALA A 64 -5.75 19.43 -2.74
N LYS A 65 -6.56 18.74 -1.93
CA LYS A 65 -6.09 17.71 -1.04
C LYS A 65 -5.67 16.46 -1.80
N LEU A 66 -6.44 16.07 -2.82
CA LEU A 66 -6.06 14.95 -3.69
C LEU A 66 -4.79 15.26 -4.48
N ALA A 67 -4.64 16.49 -4.97
CA ALA A 67 -3.43 16.91 -5.67
C ALA A 67 -2.20 16.85 -4.76
N ALA A 68 -2.33 17.26 -3.50
CA ALA A 68 -1.24 17.22 -2.53
C ALA A 68 -0.94 15.81 -2.02
N TRP A 69 -1.93 14.94 -1.99
CA TRP A 69 -1.82 13.59 -1.45
C TRP A 69 -0.78 12.76 -2.18
N ARG A 70 -0.74 12.80 -3.49
CA ARG A 70 0.20 12.00 -4.28
C ARG A 70 1.65 12.27 -3.86
N ALA A 71 2.03 13.53 -3.74
CA ALA A 71 3.39 13.91 -3.34
C ALA A 71 3.70 13.47 -1.91
N LYS A 72 2.76 13.66 -0.99
CA LYS A 72 2.89 13.21 0.39
C LYS A 72 3.04 11.69 0.47
N HIS A 73 2.22 10.98 -0.28
CA HIS A 73 2.24 9.51 -0.36
C HIS A 73 3.56 8.99 -0.90
N GLN A 74 4.09 9.58 -1.96
CA GLN A 74 5.37 9.19 -2.54
C GLN A 74 6.53 9.34 -1.54
N LYS A 75 6.52 10.40 -0.74
CA LYS A 75 7.53 10.59 0.33
C LYS A 75 7.44 9.53 1.41
N GLU A 76 6.22 9.16 1.80
CA GLU A 76 6.00 8.08 2.79
C GLU A 76 6.49 6.73 2.24
N VAL A 77 6.20 6.44 0.98
CA VAL A 77 6.67 5.21 0.30
C VAL A 77 8.20 5.16 0.29
N GLU A 78 8.86 6.25 -0.06
CA GLU A 78 10.33 6.33 -0.07
C GLU A 78 10.92 6.08 1.32
N ARG A 79 10.29 6.63 2.36
CA ARG A 79 10.72 6.40 3.74
C ARG A 79 10.59 4.94 4.13
N VAL A 80 9.48 4.30 3.78
CA VAL A 80 9.26 2.88 4.06
C VAL A 80 10.23 2.00 3.27
N GLU A 81 10.51 2.33 2.01
CA GLU A 81 11.51 1.62 1.21
C GLU A 81 12.89 1.67 1.85
N GLY A 82 13.24 2.79 2.48
CA GLY A 82 14.47 2.92 3.27
C GLY A 82 14.50 1.97 4.45
N LEU A 83 13.39 1.84 5.18
CA LEU A 83 13.27 0.87 6.28
C LEU A 83 13.39 -0.57 5.78
N VAL A 84 12.75 -0.88 4.64
CA VAL A 84 12.81 -2.21 4.03
C VAL A 84 14.24 -2.57 3.66
N ARG A 85 14.99 -1.64 3.06
CA ARG A 85 16.40 -1.87 2.74
C ARG A 85 17.25 -2.14 3.97
N GLN A 86 16.95 -1.46 5.09
CA GLN A 86 17.66 -1.69 6.36
C GLN A 86 17.41 -3.09 6.92
N LEU A 87 16.23 -3.68 6.66
CA LEU A 87 15.94 -5.06 7.09
C LEU A 87 16.87 -6.08 6.43
N GLU A 88 17.30 -5.85 5.20
CA GLU A 88 18.14 -6.78 4.45
C GLU A 88 19.46 -7.10 5.15
N SER A 89 19.96 -6.16 5.95
CA SER A 89 21.22 -6.31 6.69
C SER A 89 21.03 -6.81 8.13
N LEU A 90 19.80 -7.09 8.56
CA LEU A 90 19.48 -7.50 9.92
C LEU A 90 19.01 -8.95 9.96
N ASP A 91 19.37 -9.64 11.05
CA ASP A 91 18.86 -10.98 11.33
C ASP A 91 17.40 -10.89 11.80
N PRO A 92 16.48 -11.67 11.20
CA PRO A 92 15.09 -11.70 11.67
C PRO A 92 14.91 -12.04 13.15
N ALA A 93 15.88 -12.73 13.77
CA ALA A 93 15.87 -13.01 15.20
C ALA A 93 16.22 -11.78 16.05
N ALA A 94 16.81 -10.74 15.47
CA ALA A 94 17.24 -9.55 16.20
C ALA A 94 16.09 -8.63 16.58
N ALA A 95 16.16 -8.02 17.76
CA ALA A 95 15.18 -7.03 18.21
C ALA A 95 15.10 -5.83 17.24
N ALA A 96 16.23 -5.43 16.66
CA ALA A 96 16.28 -4.34 15.68
C ALA A 96 15.45 -4.63 14.43
N TRP A 97 15.44 -5.88 13.95
CA TRP A 97 14.62 -6.30 12.81
C TRP A 97 13.13 -6.14 13.12
N VAL A 98 12.70 -6.63 14.28
CA VAL A 98 11.30 -6.53 14.72
C VAL A 98 10.89 -5.05 14.86
N ALA A 99 11.76 -4.22 15.43
CA ALA A 99 11.49 -2.79 15.58
C ALA A 99 11.27 -2.12 14.23
N LYS A 100 12.04 -2.49 13.21
CA LYS A 100 11.88 -1.96 11.85
C LYS A 100 10.57 -2.42 11.20
N VAL A 101 10.20 -3.69 11.35
CA VAL A 101 8.92 -4.20 10.85
C VAL A 101 7.75 -3.49 11.54
N ARG A 102 7.84 -3.24 12.85
CA ARG A 102 6.83 -2.47 13.58
C ARG A 102 6.72 -1.03 13.06
N ALA A 103 7.84 -0.39 12.73
CA ALA A 103 7.84 0.96 12.17
C ALA A 103 7.18 1.00 10.79
N ILE A 104 7.45 0.00 9.95
CA ILE A 104 6.81 -0.16 8.65
C ILE A 104 5.30 -0.35 8.83
N GLY A 105 4.91 -1.20 9.78
CA GLY A 105 3.50 -1.47 10.10
C GLY A 105 2.76 -0.23 10.59
N ALA A 106 3.39 0.58 11.45
CA ALA A 106 2.81 1.82 11.95
C ALA A 106 2.58 2.84 10.82
N SER A 107 3.53 2.96 9.90
CA SER A 107 3.40 3.81 8.73
C SER A 107 2.26 3.33 7.83
N LEU A 108 2.18 2.02 7.59
CA LEU A 108 1.11 1.44 6.79
C LEU A 108 -0.27 1.66 7.42
N GLU A 109 -0.41 1.45 8.72
CA GLU A 109 -1.68 1.69 9.43
C GLU A 109 -2.15 3.13 9.31
N LYS A 110 -1.24 4.08 9.50
CA LYS A 110 -1.55 5.50 9.36
C LYS A 110 -2.01 5.82 7.94
N HIS A 111 -1.29 5.32 6.95
CA HIS A 111 -1.60 5.49 5.54
C HIS A 111 -2.97 4.92 5.19
N ILE A 112 -3.26 3.69 5.59
CA ILE A 112 -4.54 3.03 5.36
C ILE A 112 -5.69 3.83 5.98
N ARG A 113 -5.51 4.31 7.19
CA ARG A 113 -6.53 5.09 7.90
C ARG A 113 -6.82 6.41 7.18
N GLU A 114 -5.79 7.12 6.75
CA GLU A 114 -5.96 8.37 6.00
C GLU A 114 -6.67 8.12 4.67
N GLU A 115 -6.30 7.07 3.95
CA GLU A 115 -6.95 6.70 2.70
C GLU A 115 -8.43 6.35 2.91
N GLU A 116 -8.73 5.44 3.81
CA GLU A 116 -10.10 4.95 3.98
C GLU A 116 -11.04 5.98 4.58
N GLN A 117 -10.56 6.82 5.50
CA GLN A 117 -11.39 7.81 6.18
C GLN A 117 -11.52 9.14 5.45
N ASP A 118 -10.55 9.50 4.60
CA ASP A 118 -10.51 10.82 3.99
C ASP A 118 -10.33 10.78 2.47
N ILE A 119 -9.28 10.15 1.98
CA ILE A 119 -8.90 10.20 0.56
C ILE A 119 -9.91 9.44 -0.33
N PHE A 120 -10.26 8.22 0.02
CA PHE A 120 -11.22 7.43 -0.76
C PHE A 120 -12.59 8.09 -0.87
N PRO A 121 -13.17 8.66 0.21
CA PRO A 121 -14.41 9.43 0.08
C PRO A 121 -14.29 10.63 -0.86
N ARG A 122 -13.13 11.31 -0.91
CA ARG A 122 -12.88 12.41 -1.82
C ARG A 122 -12.82 11.95 -3.27
N ILE A 123 -12.17 10.80 -3.52
CA ILE A 123 -12.11 10.20 -4.85
C ILE A 123 -13.52 9.86 -5.36
N ALA A 124 -14.35 9.31 -4.49
CA ALA A 124 -15.72 8.94 -4.82
C ALA A 124 -16.60 10.15 -5.18
N LYS A 125 -16.18 11.36 -4.84
CA LYS A 125 -16.88 12.60 -5.24
C LYS A 125 -16.45 13.11 -6.60
N VAL A 126 -15.23 12.78 -7.06
CA VAL A 126 -14.68 13.28 -8.32
C VAL A 126 -14.68 12.25 -9.45
N TRP A 127 -14.68 10.96 -9.10
CA TRP A 127 -14.80 9.87 -10.05
C TRP A 127 -16.18 9.21 -9.95
N ASP A 128 -16.79 8.92 -11.08
CA ASP A 128 -18.05 8.21 -11.13
C ASP A 128 -17.86 6.69 -11.01
N ARG A 129 -18.97 5.94 -11.00
CA ARG A 129 -18.95 4.48 -10.88
C ARG A 129 -18.15 3.80 -11.99
N LYS A 130 -18.24 4.34 -13.20
CA LYS A 130 -17.55 3.78 -14.37
C LYS A 130 -16.04 3.93 -14.21
N GLN A 131 -15.58 5.13 -13.83
CA GLN A 131 -14.16 5.41 -13.60
C GLN A 131 -13.59 4.52 -12.49
N LEU A 132 -14.31 4.38 -11.38
CA LEU A 132 -13.91 3.52 -10.26
C LEU A 132 -13.87 2.05 -10.66
N ALA A 133 -14.83 1.59 -11.46
CA ALA A 133 -14.87 0.21 -11.92
C ALA A 133 -13.72 -0.10 -12.90
N GLU A 134 -13.43 0.81 -13.80
CA GLU A 134 -12.31 0.68 -14.74
C GLU A 134 -10.98 0.63 -14.01
N ALA A 135 -10.78 1.51 -13.04
CA ALA A 135 -9.57 1.52 -12.22
C ALA A 135 -9.42 0.21 -11.43
N GLY A 136 -10.51 -0.30 -10.87
CA GLY A 136 -10.50 -1.58 -10.15
C GLY A 136 -10.12 -2.76 -11.04
N ALA A 137 -10.61 -2.79 -12.27
CA ALA A 137 -10.24 -3.82 -13.24
C ALA A 137 -8.76 -3.75 -13.61
N GLU A 138 -8.24 -2.55 -13.83
CA GLU A 138 -6.82 -2.33 -14.11
C GLU A 138 -5.94 -2.76 -12.93
N MET A 139 -6.36 -2.45 -11.71
CA MET A 139 -5.64 -2.85 -10.49
C MET A 139 -5.52 -4.35 -10.37
N LYS A 140 -6.62 -5.06 -10.61
CA LYS A 140 -6.66 -6.52 -10.55
C LYS A 140 -5.73 -7.15 -11.59
N GLU A 141 -5.78 -6.65 -12.81
CA GLU A 141 -4.91 -7.12 -13.90
C GLU A 141 -3.44 -6.86 -13.60
N MET A 142 -3.12 -5.65 -13.15
CA MET A 142 -1.75 -5.24 -12.82
C MET A 142 -1.18 -6.06 -11.67
N LYS A 143 -2.00 -6.37 -10.67
CA LYS A 143 -1.59 -7.24 -9.56
C LYS A 143 -1.24 -8.63 -10.06
N ALA A 144 -2.05 -9.21 -10.92
CA ALA A 144 -1.80 -10.53 -11.50
C ALA A 144 -0.48 -10.55 -12.28
N GLU A 145 -0.21 -9.53 -13.08
CA GLU A 145 1.02 -9.40 -13.84
C GLU A 145 2.26 -9.29 -12.93
N LYS A 146 2.19 -8.47 -11.89
CA LYS A 146 3.34 -8.22 -11.00
C LYS A 146 3.69 -9.41 -10.11
N LEU A 147 2.70 -10.18 -9.67
CA LEU A 147 2.91 -11.25 -8.70
C LEU A 147 2.98 -12.64 -9.33
N HIS A 148 2.60 -12.78 -10.61
CA HIS A 148 2.59 -14.07 -11.30
C HIS A 148 3.42 -14.08 -12.59
N ALA A 149 4.09 -12.96 -12.87
CA ALA A 149 4.95 -12.84 -14.04
C ALA A 149 6.28 -13.57 -13.86
#